data_f59cf0fc1fe34b7048207b3cbc003c02
#
_entry.id   f59cf0fc1fe34b7048207b3cbc003c02
#
_cell.length_a   1.000
_cell.length_b   1.000
_cell.length_c   1.000
_cell.angle_alpha   90.00
_cell.angle_beta   90.00
_cell.angle_gamma   90.00
#
_symmetry.space_group_name_H-M   'P 1'
#
loop_
_entity.id
_entity.type
_entity.pdbx_description
1 polymer ?
#
loop_
_entity_poly.entity_id
_entity_poly.type
_entity_poly.pdbx_seq_one_letter_code
_entity_poly.pdbx_strand_id
1 'polypeptide(L)'
;MTHRRPSLAAAACMVSLLVLVAGCDKDKKGVEPPAELVDLNPTLAVQKMWDTGVGGGGEKLRLALGLALDRGVLFTVARDGKVVALDPASGREKWSQDTKADLAAGPGVGAGLLAVGTSDGKVIALDVASGKVLWKVSVSSEVLAAPLVTGDRVIVRSVDGRVHSLDALTGKSQWTGEEPVPRLSLRGTAPPVLAKDNVVAGFDSGKVVAFALASGDVAWQAQVTTPGGRSELDRLADVDSAVQVDGNDGFAAGYQGRVVMFALDSGQIWWSRDLSSYRAPALDDTQLYVATSDGSVVALRRRDGAVVWQQDGLKRRGLSAPAVVGNAVIVGDFDGYLHWLDRDSGKFIARERPGGERISMAPVTDGDRAYVIDEGGRVVAYRSGAPAGR
;
A
#
# COMPACT_ATOMS: atom_id res chain seq x y z
N MET A 1 -43.35 -27.82 -71.21
CA MET A 1 -43.60 -27.81 -69.75
C MET A 1 -42.79 -28.92 -69.13
N THR A 2 -41.62 -28.61 -68.61
CA THR A 2 -40.72 -29.60 -68.01
C THR A 2 -40.28 -29.09 -66.62
N HIS A 3 -40.92 -29.64 -65.59
CA HIS A 3 -40.57 -29.40 -64.19
C HIS A 3 -39.23 -30.08 -63.87
N ARG A 4 -38.18 -29.30 -63.57
CA ARG A 4 -36.98 -29.80 -62.96
C ARG A 4 -37.14 -29.84 -61.38
N ARG A 5 -37.06 -31.04 -60.86
CA ARG A 5 -36.96 -31.26 -59.41
C ARG A 5 -35.51 -30.91 -58.97
N PRO A 6 -35.31 -30.22 -57.84
CA PRO A 6 -33.98 -29.99 -57.30
C PRO A 6 -33.46 -31.29 -56.65
N SER A 7 -32.15 -31.55 -56.82
CA SER A 7 -31.49 -32.74 -56.40
C SER A 7 -31.25 -32.75 -54.89
N LEU A 8 -31.47 -33.89 -54.25
CA LEU A 8 -31.29 -34.21 -52.84
C LEU A 8 -29.83 -33.99 -52.32
N ALA A 9 -28.88 -33.72 -53.17
CA ALA A 9 -27.47 -33.49 -52.81
C ALA A 9 -27.19 -32.11 -52.19
N ALA A 10 -28.04 -31.09 -52.41
CA ALA A 10 -27.82 -29.77 -51.82
C ALA A 10 -28.30 -29.62 -50.39
N ALA A 11 -29.17 -30.50 -49.91
CA ALA A 11 -29.68 -30.47 -48.54
C ALA A 11 -28.73 -31.15 -47.52
N ALA A 12 -27.89 -32.10 -47.96
CA ALA A 12 -26.96 -32.80 -47.11
C ALA A 12 -25.73 -31.97 -46.68
N CYS A 13 -25.30 -30.99 -47.52
CA CYS A 13 -24.16 -30.13 -47.21
C CYS A 13 -24.50 -28.99 -46.23
N MET A 14 -25.77 -28.59 -46.09
CA MET A 14 -26.16 -27.50 -45.21
C MET A 14 -26.37 -27.97 -43.73
N VAL A 15 -26.65 -29.25 -43.55
CA VAL A 15 -26.80 -29.83 -42.18
C VAL A 15 -25.43 -30.17 -41.57
N SER A 16 -24.41 -30.44 -42.38
CA SER A 16 -23.05 -30.77 -41.90
C SER A 16 -22.25 -29.52 -41.44
N LEU A 17 -22.68 -28.31 -41.79
CA LEU A 17 -21.98 -27.05 -41.43
C LEU A 17 -22.48 -26.44 -40.10
N LEU A 18 -23.62 -26.94 -39.58
CA LEU A 18 -24.21 -26.45 -38.34
C LEU A 18 -23.74 -27.19 -37.05
N VAL A 19 -22.99 -28.27 -37.19
CA VAL A 19 -22.50 -29.09 -36.05
C VAL A 19 -21.08 -28.72 -35.62
N LEU A 20 -20.38 -27.85 -36.32
CA LEU A 20 -18.98 -27.48 -36.05
C LEU A 20 -18.81 -26.21 -35.22
N VAL A 21 -19.86 -25.59 -34.71
CA VAL A 21 -19.79 -24.36 -33.89
C VAL A 21 -20.06 -24.66 -32.39
N ALA A 22 -20.36 -25.89 -32.01
CA ALA A 22 -20.60 -26.28 -30.62
C ALA A 22 -19.38 -26.98 -29.99
N GLY A 23 -18.24 -26.34 -30.00
CA GLY A 23 -17.06 -26.99 -29.41
C GLY A 23 -15.87 -26.09 -29.20
N CYS A 24 -16.01 -25.05 -28.40
CA CYS A 24 -14.90 -24.39 -27.70
C CYS A 24 -15.44 -23.52 -26.56
N ASP A 25 -16.26 -24.09 -25.71
CA ASP A 25 -16.35 -23.59 -24.34
C ASP A 25 -15.30 -24.34 -23.51
N LYS A 26 -14.03 -24.02 -23.77
CA LYS A 26 -12.97 -24.39 -22.85
C LYS A 26 -13.26 -23.63 -21.57
N ASP A 27 -13.55 -24.37 -20.49
CA ASP A 27 -13.57 -23.91 -19.11
C ASP A 27 -12.53 -22.80 -18.91
N LYS A 28 -12.89 -21.57 -19.14
CA LYS A 28 -12.30 -20.44 -18.44
C LYS A 28 -12.68 -20.74 -17.00
N LYS A 29 -11.77 -21.30 -16.22
CA LYS A 29 -11.84 -21.20 -14.75
C LYS A 29 -12.07 -19.71 -14.50
N GLY A 30 -13.33 -19.33 -14.35
CA GLY A 30 -13.74 -17.96 -14.22
C GLY A 30 -13.02 -17.42 -12.98
N VAL A 31 -12.31 -16.31 -13.15
CA VAL A 31 -11.84 -15.57 -11.99
C VAL A 31 -13.10 -15.25 -11.18
N GLU A 32 -13.18 -15.80 -9.99
CA GLU A 32 -14.32 -15.56 -9.12
C GLU A 32 -14.52 -14.04 -8.95
N PRO A 33 -15.74 -13.53 -9.04
CA PRO A 33 -16.01 -12.09 -8.91
C PRO A 33 -15.64 -11.58 -7.52
N PRO A 34 -15.43 -10.27 -7.36
CA PRO A 34 -15.30 -9.64 -6.05
C PRO A 34 -16.51 -9.93 -5.17
N ALA A 35 -16.28 -10.05 -3.87
CA ALA A 35 -17.37 -10.22 -2.91
C ALA A 35 -18.39 -9.09 -3.04
N GLU A 36 -19.67 -9.44 -3.12
CA GLU A 36 -20.76 -8.47 -3.12
C GLU A 36 -20.86 -7.81 -1.74
N LEU A 37 -21.05 -6.49 -1.75
CA LEU A 37 -21.23 -5.74 -0.51
C LEU A 37 -22.67 -5.89 -0.04
N VAL A 38 -22.84 -6.50 1.12
CA VAL A 38 -24.16 -6.60 1.76
C VAL A 38 -24.58 -5.24 2.33
N ASP A 39 -25.89 -5.03 2.42
CA ASP A 39 -26.46 -3.85 3.11
C ASP A 39 -26.01 -3.85 4.57
N LEU A 40 -25.64 -2.68 5.04
CA LEU A 40 -25.13 -2.47 6.39
C LEU A 40 -26.01 -1.48 7.15
N ASN A 41 -26.46 -1.88 8.33
CA ASN A 41 -26.99 -0.96 9.32
C ASN A 41 -25.82 -0.48 10.19
N PRO A 42 -25.34 0.78 10.04
CA PRO A 42 -24.19 1.27 10.77
C PRO A 42 -24.44 1.27 12.28
N THR A 43 -23.47 0.76 13.03
CA THR A 43 -23.46 0.81 14.50
C THR A 43 -22.42 1.80 15.04
N LEU A 44 -21.57 2.35 14.16
CA LEU A 44 -20.65 3.43 14.45
C LEU A 44 -21.09 4.69 13.70
N ALA A 45 -21.18 5.81 14.39
CA ALA A 45 -21.39 7.10 13.76
C ALA A 45 -20.06 7.58 13.15
N VAL A 46 -20.01 7.69 11.83
CA VAL A 46 -18.86 8.23 11.09
C VAL A 46 -19.27 9.59 10.53
N GLN A 47 -18.54 10.62 10.89
CA GLN A 47 -18.81 11.98 10.43
C GLN A 47 -17.75 12.41 9.42
N LYS A 48 -18.17 12.74 8.19
CA LYS A 48 -17.30 13.44 7.24
C LYS A 48 -17.07 14.87 7.73
N MET A 49 -15.81 15.23 7.97
CA MET A 49 -15.43 16.56 8.46
C MET A 49 -15.26 17.54 7.30
N TRP A 50 -14.51 17.14 6.30
CA TRP A 50 -14.24 17.93 5.10
C TRP A 50 -13.76 17.02 3.96
N ASP A 51 -13.77 17.54 2.73
CA ASP A 51 -13.10 16.94 1.58
C ASP A 51 -12.51 18.02 0.68
N THR A 52 -11.41 17.68 -0.02
CA THR A 52 -10.72 18.58 -0.95
C THR A 52 -10.02 17.78 -2.05
N GLY A 53 -9.92 18.37 -3.25
CA GLY A 53 -9.14 17.82 -4.35
C GLY A 53 -7.75 18.40 -4.39
N VAL A 54 -6.71 17.59 -4.53
CA VAL A 54 -5.32 18.01 -4.53
C VAL A 54 -4.60 17.83 -5.85
N GLY A 55 -5.24 17.24 -6.84
CA GLY A 55 -4.69 16.85 -8.13
C GLY A 55 -4.78 15.31 -8.29
N GLY A 56 -4.63 14.83 -9.49
CA GLY A 56 -4.76 13.42 -9.83
C GLY A 56 -3.66 12.94 -10.77
N GLY A 57 -3.94 11.88 -11.55
CA GLY A 57 -3.07 11.41 -12.63
C GLY A 57 -2.27 10.15 -12.29
N GLY A 58 -2.53 9.53 -11.12
CA GLY A 58 -1.88 8.29 -10.69
C GLY A 58 -2.66 6.99 -10.97
N GLU A 59 -3.91 7.06 -11.41
CA GLU A 59 -4.92 5.99 -11.38
C GLU A 59 -4.50 4.70 -12.10
N LYS A 60 -3.68 4.82 -13.16
CA LYS A 60 -3.23 3.67 -13.97
C LYS A 60 -1.85 3.14 -13.58
N LEU A 61 -1.12 3.84 -12.70
CA LEU A 61 0.30 3.59 -12.48
C LEU A 61 0.60 2.89 -11.14
N ARG A 62 -0.39 2.77 -10.25
CA ARG A 62 -0.23 2.20 -8.89
C ARG A 62 0.95 2.81 -8.14
N LEU A 63 0.96 4.14 -8.05
CA LEU A 63 2.01 4.90 -7.39
C LEU A 63 1.80 4.95 -5.87
N ALA A 64 2.88 5.17 -5.13
CA ALA A 64 2.85 5.37 -3.68
C ALA A 64 2.64 6.86 -3.31
N LEU A 65 1.59 7.48 -3.89
CA LEU A 65 1.21 8.87 -3.63
C LEU A 65 0.17 8.89 -2.51
N GLY A 66 0.62 9.12 -1.30
CA GLY A 66 -0.20 9.00 -0.10
C GLY A 66 -0.33 10.29 0.70
N LEU A 67 -0.65 10.10 1.94
CA LEU A 67 -0.75 11.14 2.95
C LEU A 67 0.36 10.96 3.99
N ALA A 68 0.83 12.06 4.57
CA ALA A 68 1.63 12.05 5.78
C ALA A 68 1.13 13.15 6.73
N LEU A 69 1.08 12.84 8.01
CA LEU A 69 0.72 13.79 9.07
C LEU A 69 1.95 14.03 9.94
N ASP A 70 2.39 15.28 10.01
CA ASP A 70 3.49 15.68 10.88
C ASP A 70 3.16 16.99 11.58
N ARG A 71 3.31 17.06 12.91
CA ARG A 71 3.13 18.26 13.75
C ARG A 71 1.86 19.07 13.43
N GLY A 72 0.74 18.36 13.21
CA GLY A 72 -0.55 19.02 12.95
C GLY A 72 -0.66 19.64 11.55
N VAL A 73 0.09 19.13 10.58
CA VAL A 73 -0.05 19.46 9.15
C VAL A 73 -0.18 18.17 8.37
N LEU A 74 -1.18 18.10 7.49
CA LEU A 74 -1.38 16.96 6.59
C LEU A 74 -0.76 17.28 5.23
N PHE A 75 0.12 16.42 4.77
CA PHE A 75 0.81 16.56 3.48
C PHE A 75 0.32 15.52 2.50
N THR A 76 0.26 15.91 1.24
CA THR A 76 -0.06 15.01 0.14
C THR A 76 0.66 15.44 -1.14
N VAL A 77 0.73 14.53 -2.09
CA VAL A 77 1.42 14.74 -3.36
C VAL A 77 0.59 14.19 -4.51
N ALA A 78 0.70 14.83 -5.66
CA ALA A 78 0.06 14.39 -6.89
C ALA A 78 1.09 14.08 -7.97
N ARG A 79 0.74 13.21 -8.91
CA ARG A 79 1.60 12.72 -9.99
C ARG A 79 2.19 13.87 -10.84
N ASP A 80 1.41 14.91 -11.08
CA ASP A 80 1.77 16.07 -11.89
C ASP A 80 2.82 16.99 -11.25
N GLY A 81 3.34 16.62 -10.07
CA GLY A 81 4.39 17.36 -9.38
C GLY A 81 3.90 18.25 -8.25
N LYS A 82 2.61 18.31 -8.00
CA LYS A 82 2.05 19.15 -6.93
C LYS A 82 2.27 18.50 -5.57
N VAL A 83 2.82 19.27 -4.63
CA VAL A 83 2.95 18.95 -3.20
C VAL A 83 2.08 19.92 -2.44
N VAL A 84 1.23 19.44 -1.54
CA VAL A 84 0.24 20.23 -0.83
C VAL A 84 0.33 20.00 0.67
N ALA A 85 0.32 21.08 1.44
CA ALA A 85 0.13 21.05 2.89
C ALA A 85 -1.29 21.55 3.23
N LEU A 86 -2.00 20.76 4.01
CA LEU A 86 -3.37 21.01 4.43
C LEU A 86 -3.46 21.18 5.94
N ASP A 87 -4.38 22.00 6.37
CA ASP A 87 -4.83 22.03 7.76
C ASP A 87 -5.69 20.78 8.03
N PRO A 88 -5.31 19.88 8.95
CA PRO A 88 -6.02 18.62 9.15
C PRO A 88 -7.41 18.78 9.79
N ALA A 89 -7.71 19.94 10.40
CA ALA A 89 -9.01 20.18 10.99
C ALA A 89 -10.04 20.67 9.97
N SER A 90 -9.60 21.38 8.93
CA SER A 90 -10.50 22.06 7.97
C SER A 90 -10.29 21.68 6.51
N GLY A 91 -9.22 20.97 6.17
CA GLY A 91 -8.85 20.66 4.78
C GLY A 91 -8.36 21.86 3.97
N ARG A 92 -8.19 23.03 4.60
CA ARG A 92 -7.71 24.24 3.90
C ARG A 92 -6.24 24.11 3.55
N GLU A 93 -5.90 24.50 2.32
CA GLU A 93 -4.52 24.57 1.86
C GLU A 93 -3.75 25.62 2.68
N LYS A 94 -2.63 25.21 3.28
CA LYS A 94 -1.66 26.07 3.94
C LYS A 94 -0.65 26.61 2.93
N TRP A 95 -0.18 25.72 2.07
CA TRP A 95 0.67 26.04 0.92
C TRP A 95 0.59 24.92 -0.11
N SER A 96 0.92 25.23 -1.35
CA SER A 96 1.17 24.25 -2.40
C SER A 96 2.40 24.63 -3.22
N GLN A 97 3.13 23.61 -3.67
CA GLN A 97 4.34 23.76 -4.47
C GLN A 97 4.27 22.82 -5.67
N ASP A 98 4.48 23.36 -6.85
CA ASP A 98 4.70 22.59 -8.06
C ASP A 98 6.20 22.31 -8.23
N THR A 99 6.59 21.04 -8.14
CA THR A 99 7.98 20.61 -8.28
C THR A 99 8.46 20.49 -9.71
N LYS A 100 7.54 20.53 -10.69
CA LYS A 100 7.81 20.32 -12.13
C LYS A 100 8.42 18.94 -12.40
N ALA A 101 7.98 17.93 -11.66
CA ALA A 101 8.49 16.56 -11.78
C ALA A 101 7.34 15.55 -11.66
N ASP A 102 7.51 14.42 -12.32
CA ASP A 102 6.58 13.29 -12.25
C ASP A 102 6.75 12.53 -10.95
N LEU A 103 6.00 12.90 -9.90
CA LEU A 103 6.10 12.27 -8.60
C LEU A 103 5.57 10.84 -8.64
N ALA A 104 6.25 9.94 -7.95
CA ALA A 104 5.91 8.52 -7.88
C ALA A 104 5.81 7.98 -6.45
N ALA A 105 6.37 8.70 -5.47
CA ALA A 105 6.43 8.29 -4.09
C ALA A 105 6.43 9.46 -3.11
N GLY A 106 5.84 9.25 -1.97
CA GLY A 106 5.82 10.21 -0.86
C GLY A 106 4.40 10.64 -0.47
N PRO A 107 4.32 11.64 0.43
CA PRO A 107 5.42 12.35 1.06
C PRO A 107 6.08 11.55 2.20
N GLY A 108 7.40 11.67 2.34
CA GLY A 108 8.11 11.36 3.57
C GLY A 108 8.37 12.66 4.34
N VAL A 109 8.05 12.71 5.62
CA VAL A 109 8.13 13.96 6.39
C VAL A 109 8.80 13.73 7.74
N GLY A 110 9.67 14.63 8.14
CA GLY A 110 10.33 14.62 9.43
C GLY A 110 11.33 15.77 9.58
N ALA A 111 11.66 16.14 10.80
CA ALA A 111 12.69 17.13 11.13
C ALA A 111 12.61 18.46 10.37
N GLY A 112 11.40 18.88 9.96
CA GLY A 112 11.20 20.13 9.21
C GLY A 112 11.41 20.01 7.69
N LEU A 113 11.63 18.80 7.18
CA LEU A 113 11.84 18.52 5.78
C LEU A 113 10.79 17.54 5.24
N LEU A 114 10.32 17.78 4.00
CA LEU A 114 9.48 16.88 3.24
C LEU A 114 10.27 16.38 2.03
N ALA A 115 10.27 15.07 1.80
CA ALA A 115 10.95 14.46 0.69
C ALA A 115 9.98 13.66 -0.19
N VAL A 116 10.17 13.74 -1.51
CA VAL A 116 9.39 13.01 -2.51
C VAL A 116 10.30 12.34 -3.51
N GLY A 117 9.84 11.22 -4.06
CA GLY A 117 10.53 10.47 -5.10
C GLY A 117 9.83 10.57 -6.45
N THR A 118 10.58 10.37 -7.53
CA THR A 118 10.10 10.42 -8.90
C THR A 118 10.35 9.12 -9.65
N SER A 119 9.63 8.90 -10.73
CA SER A 119 9.80 7.73 -11.60
C SER A 119 11.05 7.78 -12.49
N ASP A 120 11.75 8.92 -12.56
CA ASP A 120 13.04 9.07 -13.25
C ASP A 120 14.23 9.10 -12.27
N GLY A 121 14.04 8.63 -11.03
CA GLY A 121 15.11 8.47 -10.06
C GLY A 121 15.59 9.78 -9.41
N LYS A 122 14.73 10.78 -9.28
CA LYS A 122 15.04 11.98 -8.53
C LYS A 122 14.43 11.95 -7.14
N VAL A 123 15.12 12.57 -6.20
CA VAL A 123 14.63 12.90 -4.86
C VAL A 123 14.59 14.41 -4.73
N ILE A 124 13.45 14.92 -4.29
CA ILE A 124 13.22 16.36 -4.12
C ILE A 124 12.89 16.60 -2.66
N ALA A 125 13.63 17.50 -2.03
CA ALA A 125 13.36 17.93 -0.66
C ALA A 125 12.79 19.34 -0.62
N LEU A 126 11.80 19.52 0.25
CA LEU A 126 11.11 20.78 0.46
C LEU A 126 11.12 21.13 1.94
N ASP A 127 11.12 22.42 2.23
CA ASP A 127 10.91 22.94 3.57
C ASP A 127 9.43 22.75 3.99
N VAL A 128 9.21 22.11 5.12
CA VAL A 128 7.85 21.76 5.61
C VAL A 128 6.99 23.01 5.86
N ALA A 129 7.60 24.11 6.33
CA ALA A 129 6.85 25.30 6.71
C ALA A 129 6.38 26.11 5.50
N SER A 130 7.21 26.20 4.46
CA SER A 130 6.98 27.08 3.30
C SER A 130 6.70 26.37 1.98
N GLY A 131 6.96 25.07 1.90
CA GLY A 131 6.90 24.31 0.65
C GLY A 131 8.04 24.60 -0.33
N LYS A 132 9.01 25.45 0.03
CA LYS A 132 10.12 25.81 -0.84
C LYS A 132 11.02 24.62 -1.11
N VAL A 133 11.33 24.36 -2.39
CA VAL A 133 12.31 23.34 -2.76
C VAL A 133 13.70 23.74 -2.26
N LEU A 134 14.31 22.87 -1.47
CA LEU A 134 15.64 23.07 -0.90
C LEU A 134 16.72 22.49 -1.81
N TRP A 135 16.51 21.26 -2.28
CA TRP A 135 17.44 20.60 -3.19
C TRP A 135 16.72 19.53 -4.04
N LYS A 136 17.37 19.16 -5.14
CA LYS A 136 17.00 18.04 -6.01
C LYS A 136 18.25 17.25 -6.36
N VAL A 137 18.21 15.92 -6.20
CA VAL A 137 19.34 15.03 -6.54
C VAL A 137 18.83 13.81 -7.27
N SER A 138 19.71 13.13 -8.03
CA SER A 138 19.40 11.86 -8.68
C SER A 138 19.98 10.70 -7.89
N VAL A 139 19.24 9.60 -7.82
CA VAL A 139 19.68 8.30 -7.33
C VAL A 139 19.75 7.31 -8.49
N SER A 140 20.11 6.06 -8.22
CA SER A 140 20.45 5.08 -9.25
C SER A 140 19.28 4.59 -10.10
N SER A 141 18.03 4.64 -9.59
CA SER A 141 16.83 4.13 -10.26
C SER A 141 15.57 4.80 -9.73
N GLU A 142 14.41 4.40 -10.24
CA GLU A 142 13.08 4.88 -9.82
C GLU A 142 12.91 4.83 -8.29
N VAL A 143 12.26 5.86 -7.74
CA VAL A 143 11.88 5.93 -6.32
C VAL A 143 10.37 5.75 -6.21
N LEU A 144 9.94 4.56 -5.80
CA LEU A 144 8.52 4.19 -5.71
C LEU A 144 8.02 4.01 -4.27
N ALA A 145 8.87 4.25 -3.28
CA ALA A 145 8.51 4.24 -1.87
C ALA A 145 8.73 5.60 -1.24
N ALA A 146 7.87 5.98 -0.31
CA ALA A 146 8.04 7.22 0.44
C ALA A 146 9.41 7.26 1.12
N PRO A 147 10.21 8.32 0.93
CA PRO A 147 11.47 8.50 1.63
C PRO A 147 11.28 8.52 3.15
N LEU A 148 12.23 7.98 3.90
CA LEU A 148 12.30 8.18 5.34
C LEU A 148 13.13 9.44 5.61
N VAL A 149 12.57 10.38 6.36
CA VAL A 149 13.28 11.58 6.80
C VAL A 149 13.61 11.47 8.28
N THR A 150 14.89 11.52 8.61
CA THR A 150 15.41 11.57 9.99
C THR A 150 15.91 12.98 10.32
N GLY A 151 16.60 13.17 11.46
CA GLY A 151 17.12 14.47 11.86
C GLY A 151 18.13 15.07 10.89
N ASP A 152 19.03 14.24 10.35
CA ASP A 152 20.17 14.65 9.51
C ASP A 152 20.20 13.96 8.14
N ARG A 153 19.26 13.03 7.86
CA ARG A 153 19.29 12.18 6.66
C ARG A 153 17.94 12.06 5.99
N VAL A 154 18.00 11.88 4.68
CA VAL A 154 16.90 11.37 3.87
C VAL A 154 17.30 10.00 3.33
N ILE A 155 16.58 8.96 3.73
CA ILE A 155 16.82 7.59 3.29
C ILE A 155 15.83 7.25 2.19
N VAL A 156 16.36 6.75 1.09
CA VAL A 156 15.58 6.46 -0.11
C VAL A 156 15.86 5.04 -0.57
N ARG A 157 14.82 4.26 -0.85
CA ARG A 157 14.95 2.98 -1.54
C ARG A 157 14.61 3.15 -3.01
N SER A 158 15.51 2.72 -3.91
CA SER A 158 15.30 2.66 -5.36
C SER A 158 14.96 1.24 -5.82
N VAL A 159 14.32 1.13 -6.99
CA VAL A 159 13.81 -0.15 -7.54
C VAL A 159 14.93 -1.15 -7.84
N ASP A 160 16.15 -0.68 -8.08
CA ASP A 160 17.33 -1.52 -8.31
C ASP A 160 17.91 -2.19 -7.05
N GLY A 161 17.19 -2.15 -5.92
CA GLY A 161 17.56 -2.80 -4.67
C GLY A 161 18.50 -1.98 -3.79
N ARG A 162 18.75 -0.72 -4.14
CA ARG A 162 19.64 0.15 -3.35
C ARG A 162 18.87 0.98 -2.32
N VAL A 163 19.57 1.20 -1.20
CA VAL A 163 19.16 2.14 -0.16
C VAL A 163 20.19 3.25 -0.10
N HIS A 164 19.77 4.47 -0.35
CA HIS A 164 20.62 5.65 -0.39
C HIS A 164 20.40 6.48 0.87
N SER A 165 21.47 6.85 1.56
CA SER A 165 21.45 7.86 2.60
C SER A 165 21.96 9.17 2.02
N LEU A 166 21.10 10.17 2.09
CA LEU A 166 21.39 11.53 1.61
C LEU A 166 21.44 12.47 2.82
N ASP A 167 22.34 13.41 2.80
CA ASP A 167 22.39 14.49 3.78
C ASP A 167 21.12 15.35 3.69
N ALA A 168 20.45 15.57 4.79
CA ALA A 168 19.15 16.25 4.81
C ALA A 168 19.21 17.71 4.34
N LEU A 169 20.34 18.41 4.59
CA LEU A 169 20.50 19.82 4.24
C LEU A 169 20.89 20.01 2.78
N THR A 170 21.69 19.11 2.22
CA THR A 170 22.36 19.32 0.92
C THR A 170 21.95 18.30 -0.14
N GLY A 171 21.34 17.19 0.23
CA GLY A 171 21.05 16.07 -0.66
C GLY A 171 22.29 15.27 -1.08
N LYS A 172 23.47 15.55 -0.55
CA LYS A 172 24.70 14.79 -0.90
C LYS A 172 24.62 13.37 -0.39
N SER A 173 25.03 12.41 -1.23
CA SER A 173 25.13 11.01 -0.83
C SER A 173 26.14 10.84 0.30
N GLN A 174 25.74 10.11 1.33
CA GLN A 174 26.60 9.75 2.47
C GLN A 174 27.03 8.29 2.39
N TRP A 175 26.09 7.39 2.09
CA TRP A 175 26.35 5.98 1.84
C TRP A 175 25.26 5.37 0.95
N THR A 176 25.54 4.21 0.40
CA THR A 176 24.60 3.39 -0.35
C THR A 176 24.77 1.93 0.08
N GLY A 177 23.67 1.33 0.56
CA GLY A 177 23.57 -0.11 0.79
C GLY A 177 22.83 -0.79 -0.36
N GLU A 178 22.98 -2.11 -0.52
CA GLU A 178 22.41 -2.86 -1.63
C GLU A 178 21.94 -4.24 -1.18
N GLU A 179 20.75 -4.66 -1.64
CA GLU A 179 20.27 -6.05 -1.61
C GLU A 179 19.95 -6.46 -3.05
N PRO A 180 20.47 -7.59 -3.55
CA PRO A 180 20.23 -8.03 -4.92
C PRO A 180 18.75 -8.21 -5.25
N VAL A 181 18.33 -7.71 -6.41
CA VAL A 181 16.95 -7.83 -6.92
C VAL A 181 16.82 -9.11 -7.76
N PRO A 182 15.77 -9.94 -7.56
CA PRO A 182 15.45 -11.05 -8.43
C PRO A 182 15.17 -10.61 -9.87
N ARG A 183 15.25 -11.56 -10.82
CA ARG A 183 14.95 -11.28 -12.25
C ARG A 183 13.49 -10.88 -12.49
N LEU A 184 12.60 -11.32 -11.62
CA LEU A 184 11.18 -10.97 -11.65
C LEU A 184 10.75 -10.57 -10.24
N SER A 185 10.17 -9.38 -10.11
CA SER A 185 9.61 -8.84 -8.87
C SER A 185 8.28 -8.16 -9.16
N LEU A 186 7.49 -7.91 -8.13
CA LEU A 186 6.33 -7.02 -8.24
C LEU A 186 6.81 -5.58 -8.45
N ARG A 187 6.00 -4.77 -9.10
CA ARG A 187 6.30 -3.33 -9.17
C ARG A 187 5.87 -2.66 -7.87
N GLY A 188 6.80 -2.41 -7.03
CA GLY A 188 6.63 -1.76 -5.74
C GLY A 188 7.98 -1.68 -5.03
N THR A 189 8.01 -1.00 -3.93
CA THR A 189 9.16 -1.00 -3.02
C THR A 189 8.67 -0.67 -1.61
N ALA A 190 9.18 -1.40 -0.61
CA ALA A 190 8.88 -1.11 0.79
C ALA A 190 9.51 0.22 1.21
N PRO A 191 8.75 1.15 1.82
CA PRO A 191 9.34 2.32 2.45
C PRO A 191 10.35 1.90 3.54
N PRO A 192 11.54 2.51 3.58
CA PRO A 192 12.46 2.30 4.69
C PRO A 192 11.89 2.90 5.99
N VAL A 193 12.17 2.25 7.11
CA VAL A 193 11.78 2.72 8.44
C VAL A 193 13.00 2.81 9.37
N LEU A 194 12.96 3.75 10.29
CA LEU A 194 14.01 3.86 11.31
C LEU A 194 13.67 2.93 12.48
N ALA A 195 14.63 2.10 12.87
CA ALA A 195 14.55 1.24 14.04
C ALA A 195 15.84 1.38 14.86
N LYS A 196 15.80 2.21 15.90
CA LYS A 196 16.97 2.60 16.67
C LYS A 196 18.06 3.21 15.76
N ASP A 197 19.24 2.58 15.70
CA ASP A 197 20.38 3.00 14.89
C ASP A 197 20.43 2.31 13.51
N ASN A 198 19.34 1.67 13.09
CA ASN A 198 19.25 0.96 11.82
C ASN A 198 18.13 1.51 10.93
N VAL A 199 18.37 1.45 9.64
CA VAL A 199 17.36 1.58 8.59
C VAL A 199 16.90 0.19 8.20
N VAL A 200 15.62 -0.11 8.37
CA VAL A 200 15.05 -1.42 8.07
C VAL A 200 14.13 -1.29 6.86
N ALA A 201 14.30 -2.17 5.88
CA ALA A 201 13.45 -2.22 4.69
C ALA A 201 13.17 -3.66 4.25
N GLY A 202 12.00 -3.87 3.64
CA GLY A 202 11.68 -5.10 2.94
C GLY A 202 12.23 -5.09 1.52
N PHE A 203 12.46 -6.28 0.93
CA PHE A 203 13.05 -6.43 -0.41
C PHE A 203 12.33 -7.51 -1.22
N ASP A 204 12.47 -7.36 -2.54
CA ASP A 204 11.94 -8.27 -3.56
C ASP A 204 12.54 -9.68 -3.48
N SER A 205 13.64 -9.85 -2.72
CA SER A 205 14.22 -11.16 -2.37
C SER A 205 13.41 -11.92 -1.30
N GLY A 206 12.33 -11.33 -0.78
CA GLY A 206 11.55 -11.88 0.33
C GLY A 206 12.21 -11.68 1.69
N LYS A 207 13.21 -10.81 1.78
CA LYS A 207 13.93 -10.50 3.02
C LYS A 207 13.50 -9.14 3.59
N VAL A 208 13.72 -9.01 4.88
CA VAL A 208 13.87 -7.73 5.57
C VAL A 208 15.36 -7.57 5.90
N VAL A 209 15.93 -6.41 5.56
CA VAL A 209 17.34 -6.11 5.80
C VAL A 209 17.44 -4.84 6.64
N ALA A 210 18.32 -4.87 7.63
CA ALA A 210 18.70 -3.71 8.43
C ALA A 210 20.09 -3.23 8.03
N PHE A 211 20.20 -1.94 7.74
CA PHE A 211 21.43 -1.26 7.46
C PHE A 211 21.76 -0.33 8.62
N ALA A 212 23.01 -0.33 9.09
CA ALA A 212 23.44 0.63 10.10
C ALA A 212 23.26 2.06 9.56
N LEU A 213 22.51 2.91 10.28
CA LEU A 213 22.20 4.27 9.86
C LEU A 213 23.46 5.10 9.60
N ALA A 214 24.51 4.84 10.36
CA ALA A 214 25.78 5.59 10.26
C ALA A 214 26.57 5.28 9.01
N SER A 215 26.67 4.01 8.58
CA SER A 215 27.57 3.55 7.53
C SER A 215 26.91 2.91 6.32
N GLY A 216 25.68 2.41 6.45
CA GLY A 216 25.02 1.64 5.42
C GLY A 216 25.43 0.17 5.36
N ASP A 217 26.27 -0.29 6.30
CA ASP A 217 26.61 -1.71 6.42
C ASP A 217 25.42 -2.54 6.85
N VAL A 218 25.31 -3.77 6.33
CA VAL A 218 24.27 -4.69 6.75
C VAL A 218 24.49 -5.11 8.19
N ALA A 219 23.58 -4.73 9.09
CA ALA A 219 23.61 -5.11 10.49
C ALA A 219 23.03 -6.53 10.69
N TRP A 220 21.91 -6.82 10.04
CA TRP A 220 21.28 -8.14 10.02
C TRP A 220 20.32 -8.27 8.83
N GLN A 221 19.90 -9.49 8.54
CA GLN A 221 18.85 -9.81 7.57
C GLN A 221 17.98 -10.96 8.06
N ALA A 222 16.70 -10.93 7.71
CA ALA A 222 15.73 -11.96 8.05
C ALA A 222 14.95 -12.40 6.80
N GLN A 223 14.80 -13.72 6.57
CA GLN A 223 14.00 -14.26 5.48
C GLN A 223 12.54 -14.36 5.90
N VAL A 224 11.70 -13.46 5.40
CA VAL A 224 10.25 -13.43 5.67
C VAL A 224 9.53 -14.43 4.76
N THR A 225 9.83 -14.41 3.48
CA THR A 225 9.22 -15.27 2.46
C THR A 225 10.33 -15.95 1.66
N THR A 226 10.20 -17.24 1.42
CA THR A 226 11.14 -17.99 0.59
C THR A 226 10.51 -18.24 -0.78
N PRO A 227 11.17 -17.83 -1.90
CA PRO A 227 10.70 -18.17 -3.23
C PRO A 227 10.46 -19.68 -3.37
N GLY A 228 9.23 -20.05 -3.74
CA GLY A 228 8.83 -21.44 -3.88
C GLY A 228 8.03 -21.68 -5.16
N GLY A 229 7.91 -22.95 -5.59
CA GLY A 229 7.12 -23.30 -6.77
C GLY A 229 7.93 -23.58 -8.03
N ARG A 230 7.23 -23.95 -9.11
CA ARG A 230 7.83 -24.44 -10.36
C ARG A 230 7.95 -23.40 -11.46
N SER A 231 7.11 -22.37 -11.44
CA SER A 231 7.16 -21.27 -12.40
C SER A 231 7.84 -20.04 -11.78
N GLU A 232 8.29 -19.12 -12.63
CA GLU A 232 8.81 -17.81 -12.16
C GLU A 232 7.75 -17.01 -11.40
N LEU A 233 6.47 -17.12 -11.79
CA LEU A 233 5.36 -16.48 -11.09
C LEU A 233 5.12 -17.08 -9.69
N ASP A 234 5.29 -18.40 -9.54
CA ASP A 234 5.17 -19.05 -8.23
C ASP A 234 6.31 -18.66 -7.28
N ARG A 235 7.44 -18.21 -7.84
CA ARG A 235 8.63 -17.79 -7.08
C ARG A 235 8.66 -16.33 -6.68
N LEU A 236 7.65 -15.54 -7.07
CA LEU A 236 7.53 -14.17 -6.58
C LEU A 236 7.37 -14.18 -5.07
N ALA A 237 8.30 -13.58 -4.37
CA ALA A 237 8.38 -13.62 -2.91
C ALA A 237 8.86 -12.26 -2.39
N ASP A 238 7.96 -11.28 -2.41
CA ASP A 238 8.31 -9.89 -2.14
C ASP A 238 7.87 -9.46 -0.75
N VAL A 239 8.68 -8.61 -0.11
CA VAL A 239 8.32 -7.81 1.06
C VAL A 239 8.27 -6.34 0.62
N ASP A 240 7.18 -5.97 -0.07
CA ASP A 240 6.99 -4.64 -0.67
C ASP A 240 6.28 -3.66 0.26
N SER A 241 5.96 -4.06 1.46
CA SER A 241 5.26 -3.24 2.43
C SER A 241 6.18 -2.70 3.51
N ALA A 242 5.83 -1.54 4.07
CA ALA A 242 6.55 -0.99 5.20
C ALA A 242 6.57 -1.97 6.39
N VAL A 243 7.75 -2.16 6.96
CA VAL A 243 7.90 -2.82 8.26
C VAL A 243 7.24 -1.95 9.31
N GLN A 244 6.42 -2.56 10.18
CA GLN A 244 5.91 -1.87 11.35
C GLN A 244 6.88 -2.09 12.51
N VAL A 245 7.12 -1.03 13.26
CA VAL A 245 8.08 -1.02 14.39
C VAL A 245 7.36 -0.60 15.65
N ASP A 246 7.48 -1.40 16.71
CA ASP A 246 7.00 -1.04 18.03
C ASP A 246 7.95 -1.56 19.11
N GLY A 247 8.56 -0.65 19.85
CA GLY A 247 9.58 -0.96 20.84
C GLY A 247 10.81 -1.68 20.24
N ASN A 248 10.99 -2.95 20.58
CA ASN A 248 12.06 -3.81 20.06
C ASN A 248 11.58 -4.79 18.98
N ASP A 249 10.32 -4.71 18.61
CA ASP A 249 9.67 -5.67 17.72
C ASP A 249 9.40 -5.09 16.35
N GLY A 250 9.69 -5.86 15.32
CA GLY A 250 9.37 -5.59 13.94
C GLY A 250 8.29 -6.55 13.42
N PHE A 251 7.39 -6.03 12.59
CA PHE A 251 6.34 -6.82 11.93
C PHE A 251 6.41 -6.58 10.42
N ALA A 252 6.42 -7.65 9.66
CA ALA A 252 6.44 -7.59 8.20
C ALA A 252 5.48 -8.60 7.59
N ALA A 253 4.98 -8.28 6.41
CA ALA A 253 4.16 -9.18 5.60
C ALA A 253 4.80 -9.35 4.22
N GLY A 254 4.83 -10.59 3.72
CA GLY A 254 5.34 -10.92 2.40
C GLY A 254 4.26 -11.45 1.46
N TYR A 255 4.36 -11.08 0.19
CA TYR A 255 3.52 -11.63 -0.87
C TYR A 255 3.91 -13.08 -1.15
N GLN A 256 2.91 -13.96 -1.38
CA GLN A 256 3.05 -15.41 -1.48
C GLN A 256 3.86 -16.01 -0.31
N GLY A 257 3.76 -15.39 0.87
CA GLY A 257 4.60 -15.70 2.00
C GLY A 257 3.88 -15.66 3.33
N ARG A 258 4.52 -15.02 4.26
CA ARG A 258 4.13 -15.04 5.67
C ARG A 258 4.06 -13.65 6.26
N VAL A 259 3.29 -13.54 7.32
CA VAL A 259 3.38 -12.45 8.29
C VAL A 259 4.29 -12.90 9.41
N VAL A 260 5.23 -12.08 9.80
CA VAL A 260 6.23 -12.39 10.82
C VAL A 260 6.33 -11.29 11.86
N MET A 261 6.68 -11.68 13.07
CA MET A 261 7.23 -10.81 14.11
C MET A 261 8.70 -11.18 14.32
N PHE A 262 9.56 -10.20 14.45
CA PHE A 262 11.00 -10.39 14.61
C PHE A 262 11.62 -9.34 15.53
N ALA A 263 12.77 -9.69 16.11
CA ALA A 263 13.57 -8.78 16.92
C ALA A 263 14.29 -7.74 16.03
N LEU A 264 14.19 -6.45 16.36
CA LEU A 264 14.81 -5.36 15.60
C LEU A 264 16.33 -5.25 15.79
N ASP A 265 16.90 -5.91 16.78
CA ASP A 265 18.35 -5.91 17.03
C ASP A 265 19.10 -7.01 16.27
N SER A 266 18.42 -8.09 15.88
CA SER A 266 19.05 -9.28 15.31
C SER A 266 18.36 -9.87 14.09
N GLY A 267 17.12 -9.45 13.79
CA GLY A 267 16.30 -10.05 12.74
C GLY A 267 15.76 -11.44 13.11
N GLN A 268 15.94 -11.91 14.36
CA GLN A 268 15.42 -13.20 14.78
C GLN A 268 13.90 -13.24 14.74
N ILE A 269 13.35 -14.19 13.99
CA ILE A 269 11.89 -14.37 13.87
C ILE A 269 11.39 -15.06 15.16
N TRP A 270 10.44 -14.42 15.84
CA TRP A 270 9.78 -14.95 17.03
C TRP A 270 8.61 -15.86 16.67
N TRP A 271 7.79 -15.43 15.72
CA TRP A 271 6.71 -16.23 15.17
C TRP A 271 6.44 -15.87 13.70
N SER A 272 5.80 -16.79 12.99
CA SER A 272 5.34 -16.60 11.62
C SER A 272 3.96 -17.21 11.41
N ARG A 273 3.17 -16.63 10.48
CA ARG A 273 1.87 -17.13 10.03
C ARG A 273 1.81 -17.12 8.51
N ASP A 274 1.34 -18.21 7.93
CA ASP A 274 1.13 -18.35 6.49
C ASP A 274 -0.07 -17.48 6.06
N LEU A 275 0.20 -16.23 5.80
CA LEU A 275 -0.74 -15.21 5.34
C LEU A 275 -0.03 -14.35 4.30
N SER A 276 -0.50 -14.41 3.05
CA SER A 276 0.05 -13.61 1.97
C SER A 276 -0.51 -12.20 2.01
N SER A 277 0.37 -11.20 2.03
CA SER A 277 -0.01 -9.81 1.88
C SER A 277 1.10 -9.00 1.21
N TYR A 278 0.71 -8.09 0.31
CA TYR A 278 1.57 -7.04 -0.24
C TYR A 278 1.29 -5.67 0.39
N ARG A 279 0.52 -5.66 1.49
CA ARG A 279 0.16 -4.47 2.24
C ARG A 279 0.84 -4.47 3.61
N ALA A 280 1.25 -3.29 4.05
CA ALA A 280 1.75 -3.14 5.41
C ALA A 280 0.68 -3.52 6.42
N PRO A 281 0.99 -4.29 7.44
CA PRO A 281 0.07 -4.49 8.54
C PRO A 281 -0.12 -3.21 9.34
N ALA A 282 -1.25 -3.08 10.03
CA ALA A 282 -1.44 -2.09 11.08
C ALA A 282 -1.41 -2.77 12.45
N LEU A 283 -1.09 -2.02 13.49
CA LEU A 283 -1.06 -2.57 14.84
C LEU A 283 -1.67 -1.62 15.87
N ASP A 284 -2.17 -2.21 16.93
CA ASP A 284 -2.43 -1.54 18.20
C ASP A 284 -1.61 -2.20 19.30
N ASP A 285 -1.90 -1.91 20.56
CA ASP A 285 -1.14 -2.44 21.70
C ASP A 285 -1.15 -3.97 21.81
N THR A 286 -2.16 -4.64 21.26
CA THR A 286 -2.42 -6.09 21.46
C THR A 286 -2.51 -6.89 20.17
N GLN A 287 -2.89 -6.28 19.06
CA GLN A 287 -3.23 -6.95 17.82
C GLN A 287 -2.47 -6.36 16.62
N LEU A 288 -2.30 -7.20 15.62
CA LEU A 288 -1.78 -6.89 14.31
C LEU A 288 -2.88 -7.16 13.28
N TYR A 289 -3.18 -6.19 12.43
CA TYR A 289 -4.22 -6.28 11.40
C TYR A 289 -3.60 -6.40 10.02
N VAL A 290 -4.03 -7.39 9.27
CA VAL A 290 -3.48 -7.73 7.95
C VAL A 290 -4.59 -7.74 6.91
N ALA A 291 -4.46 -6.95 5.86
CA ALA A 291 -5.26 -7.09 4.65
C ALA A 291 -4.54 -8.09 3.72
N THR A 292 -5.09 -9.27 3.58
CA THR A 292 -4.48 -10.35 2.80
C THR A 292 -4.61 -10.13 1.29
N SER A 293 -3.77 -10.79 0.51
CA SER A 293 -3.76 -10.65 -0.95
C SER A 293 -5.05 -11.13 -1.62
N ASP A 294 -5.83 -12.02 -0.97
CA ASP A 294 -7.14 -12.47 -1.43
C ASP A 294 -8.29 -11.54 -1.00
N GLY A 295 -8.01 -10.52 -0.16
CA GLY A 295 -8.98 -9.52 0.28
C GLY A 295 -9.68 -9.84 1.61
N SER A 296 -9.17 -10.77 2.40
CA SER A 296 -9.59 -10.94 3.79
C SER A 296 -8.91 -9.90 4.70
N VAL A 297 -9.53 -9.53 5.80
CA VAL A 297 -8.90 -8.78 6.88
C VAL A 297 -8.77 -9.69 8.09
N VAL A 298 -7.55 -9.87 8.59
CA VAL A 298 -7.24 -10.80 9.69
C VAL A 298 -6.61 -10.04 10.84
N ALA A 299 -7.13 -10.24 12.05
CA ALA A 299 -6.49 -9.78 13.27
C ALA A 299 -5.69 -10.92 13.91
N LEU A 300 -4.44 -10.64 14.20
CA LEU A 300 -3.52 -11.55 14.87
C LEU A 300 -3.14 -10.98 16.23
N ARG A 301 -3.02 -11.82 17.24
CA ARG A 301 -2.45 -11.42 18.52
C ARG A 301 -0.94 -11.16 18.36
N ARG A 302 -0.46 -10.01 18.77
CA ARG A 302 0.93 -9.59 18.53
C ARG A 302 1.95 -10.55 19.12
N ARG A 303 1.75 -11.03 20.34
CA ARG A 303 2.75 -11.81 21.09
C ARG A 303 3.05 -13.19 20.50
N ASP A 304 2.07 -13.83 19.79
CA ASP A 304 2.17 -15.23 19.34
C ASP A 304 1.61 -15.47 17.94
N GLY A 305 1.06 -14.43 17.30
CA GLY A 305 0.47 -14.50 15.97
C GLY A 305 -0.81 -15.34 15.89
N ALA A 306 -1.47 -15.66 17.03
CA ALA A 306 -2.72 -16.38 16.99
C ALA A 306 -3.83 -15.55 16.35
N VAL A 307 -4.64 -16.16 15.48
CA VAL A 307 -5.79 -15.50 14.86
C VAL A 307 -6.81 -15.15 15.94
N VAL A 308 -7.20 -13.88 16.02
CA VAL A 308 -8.25 -13.38 16.90
C VAL A 308 -9.59 -13.39 16.16
N TRP A 309 -9.61 -12.81 14.95
CA TRP A 309 -10.76 -12.86 14.05
C TRP A 309 -10.32 -12.76 12.59
N GLN A 310 -11.19 -13.15 11.69
CA GLN A 310 -11.02 -13.03 10.25
C GLN A 310 -12.34 -12.55 9.62
N GLN A 311 -12.24 -11.59 8.71
CA GLN A 311 -13.35 -11.03 7.94
C GLN A 311 -13.14 -11.30 6.45
N ASP A 312 -14.01 -12.13 5.86
CA ASP A 312 -13.92 -12.57 4.45
C ASP A 312 -14.85 -11.81 3.51
N GLY A 313 -15.71 -10.94 4.01
CA GLY A 313 -16.72 -10.20 3.24
C GLY A 313 -16.16 -9.17 2.26
N LEU A 314 -14.82 -9.04 2.17
CA LEU A 314 -14.13 -8.14 1.23
C LEU A 314 -13.22 -8.90 0.25
N LYS A 315 -13.39 -10.22 0.12
CA LYS A 315 -12.55 -11.02 -0.80
C LYS A 315 -12.56 -10.46 -2.21
N ARG A 316 -11.36 -10.41 -2.81
CA ARG A 316 -11.10 -9.93 -4.17
C ARG A 316 -11.47 -8.45 -4.43
N ARG A 317 -11.62 -7.65 -3.37
CA ARG A 317 -11.90 -6.22 -3.49
C ARG A 317 -10.64 -5.34 -3.50
N GLY A 318 -9.44 -5.93 -3.57
CA GLY A 318 -8.18 -5.20 -3.77
C GLY A 318 -7.91 -4.14 -2.70
N LEU A 319 -7.90 -4.57 -1.46
CA LEU A 319 -7.84 -3.73 -0.28
C LEU A 319 -6.57 -2.86 -0.20
N SER A 320 -6.70 -1.69 0.43
CA SER A 320 -5.58 -0.91 0.93
C SER A 320 -4.91 -1.59 2.13
N ALA A 321 -3.79 -1.06 2.60
CA ALA A 321 -3.32 -1.41 3.94
C ALA A 321 -4.36 -0.95 4.99
N PRO A 322 -4.54 -1.71 6.08
CA PRO A 322 -5.41 -1.32 7.17
C PRO A 322 -4.84 -0.14 7.97
N ALA A 323 -5.70 0.57 8.68
CA ALA A 323 -5.32 1.55 9.69
C ALA A 323 -6.26 1.44 10.90
N VAL A 324 -5.75 1.78 12.09
CA VAL A 324 -6.53 1.76 13.32
C VAL A 324 -6.98 3.18 13.66
N VAL A 325 -8.27 3.36 13.93
CA VAL A 325 -8.86 4.64 14.35
C VAL A 325 -9.89 4.42 15.44
N GLY A 326 -9.62 4.92 16.64
CA GLY A 326 -10.48 4.66 17.81
C GLY A 326 -10.67 3.15 18.04
N ASN A 327 -11.92 2.68 18.06
CA ASN A 327 -12.25 1.25 18.20
C ASN A 327 -12.52 0.55 16.86
N ALA A 328 -11.99 1.07 15.76
CA ALA A 328 -12.20 0.51 14.43
C ALA A 328 -10.88 0.23 13.71
N VAL A 329 -10.93 -0.78 12.83
CA VAL A 329 -9.94 -1.01 11.77
C VAL A 329 -10.59 -0.58 10.45
N ILE A 330 -9.89 0.23 9.67
CA ILE A 330 -10.41 0.75 8.40
C ILE A 330 -9.55 0.27 7.23
N VAL A 331 -10.22 -0.08 6.13
CA VAL A 331 -9.58 -0.46 4.86
C VAL A 331 -10.35 0.14 3.68
N GLY A 332 -9.63 0.63 2.68
CA GLY A 332 -10.20 1.07 1.41
C GLY A 332 -10.28 -0.07 0.40
N ASP A 333 -11.12 0.06 -0.63
CA ASP A 333 -11.23 -0.92 -1.71
C ASP A 333 -11.13 -0.31 -3.12
N PHE A 334 -11.18 -1.15 -4.17
CA PHE A 334 -11.03 -0.72 -5.55
C PHE A 334 -12.24 0.05 -6.11
N ASP A 335 -13.43 -0.07 -5.47
CA ASP A 335 -14.64 0.68 -5.84
C ASP A 335 -14.77 2.01 -5.07
N GLY A 336 -13.74 2.36 -4.28
CA GLY A 336 -13.69 3.59 -3.52
C GLY A 336 -14.51 3.57 -2.21
N TYR A 337 -14.84 2.38 -1.72
CA TYR A 337 -15.42 2.25 -0.40
C TYR A 337 -14.35 2.23 0.68
N LEU A 338 -14.64 2.88 1.80
CA LEU A 338 -13.92 2.80 3.06
C LEU A 338 -14.76 1.99 4.04
N HIS A 339 -14.28 0.80 4.40
CA HIS A 339 -14.93 -0.12 5.32
C HIS A 339 -14.38 0.07 6.73
N TRP A 340 -15.29 0.12 7.70
CA TRP A 340 -14.99 0.23 9.12
C TRP A 340 -15.35 -1.09 9.79
N LEU A 341 -14.39 -1.74 10.39
CA LEU A 341 -14.55 -3.00 11.11
C LEU A 341 -14.36 -2.77 12.60
N ASP A 342 -15.19 -3.38 13.40
CA ASP A 342 -15.01 -3.40 14.85
C ASP A 342 -13.66 -4.07 15.19
N ARG A 343 -12.84 -3.41 15.97
CA ARG A 343 -11.48 -3.83 16.28
C ARG A 343 -11.40 -5.18 16.98
N ASP A 344 -12.39 -5.49 17.83
CA ASP A 344 -12.37 -6.68 18.67
C ASP A 344 -13.00 -7.90 17.98
N SER A 345 -13.96 -7.70 17.06
CA SER A 345 -14.74 -8.78 16.44
C SER A 345 -14.59 -8.89 14.92
N GLY A 346 -14.03 -7.89 14.25
CA GLY A 346 -13.94 -7.84 12.79
C GLY A 346 -15.27 -7.63 12.06
N LYS A 347 -16.35 -7.36 12.76
CA LYS A 347 -17.66 -7.09 12.16
C LYS A 347 -17.68 -5.72 11.49
N PHE A 348 -18.40 -5.60 10.36
CA PHE A 348 -18.65 -4.30 9.75
C PHE A 348 -19.51 -3.42 10.66
N ILE A 349 -19.03 -2.21 10.97
CA ILE A 349 -19.71 -1.25 11.84
C ILE A 349 -20.07 0.05 11.12
N ALA A 350 -19.38 0.38 10.01
CA ALA A 350 -19.74 1.47 9.10
C ALA A 350 -19.12 1.23 7.73
N ARG A 351 -19.63 1.97 6.73
CA ARG A 351 -19.08 2.02 5.37
C ARG A 351 -19.33 3.39 4.79
N GLU A 352 -18.28 3.99 4.25
CA GLU A 352 -18.31 5.29 3.59
C GLU A 352 -17.81 5.17 2.14
N ARG A 353 -18.17 6.13 1.29
CA ARG A 353 -17.66 6.22 -0.08
C ARG A 353 -17.13 7.64 -0.34
N PRO A 354 -15.85 7.91 -0.05
CA PRO A 354 -15.27 9.26 -0.11
C PRO A 354 -15.42 9.96 -1.46
N GLY A 355 -14.97 9.35 -2.55
CA GLY A 355 -14.93 9.97 -3.87
C GLY A 355 -15.47 9.08 -4.99
N GLY A 356 -15.39 7.79 -4.85
CA GLY A 356 -15.81 6.81 -5.86
C GLY A 356 -14.65 6.22 -6.67
N GLU A 357 -13.44 6.81 -6.58
CA GLU A 357 -12.22 6.23 -7.12
C GLU A 357 -11.57 5.30 -6.10
N ARG A 358 -10.73 4.39 -6.59
CA ARG A 358 -10.02 3.40 -5.77
C ARG A 358 -9.27 4.04 -4.60
N ILE A 359 -9.34 3.40 -3.44
CA ILE A 359 -8.51 3.72 -2.28
C ILE A 359 -7.43 2.66 -2.15
N SER A 360 -6.23 2.96 -2.64
CA SER A 360 -5.10 2.01 -2.66
C SER A 360 -4.08 2.27 -1.55
N MET A 361 -4.00 3.50 -1.05
CA MET A 361 -3.09 3.88 0.01
C MET A 361 -3.71 3.66 1.39
N ALA A 362 -2.85 3.38 2.38
CA ALA A 362 -3.29 3.29 3.76
C ALA A 362 -3.92 4.61 4.21
N PRO A 363 -5.06 4.59 4.91
CA PRO A 363 -5.53 5.76 5.63
C PRO A 363 -4.50 6.23 6.67
N VAL A 364 -4.38 7.54 6.86
CA VAL A 364 -3.60 8.13 7.96
C VAL A 364 -4.54 8.45 9.10
N THR A 365 -4.18 8.11 10.33
CA THR A 365 -5.04 8.27 11.49
C THR A 365 -4.40 9.15 12.57
N ASP A 366 -5.24 9.88 13.31
CA ASP A 366 -4.85 10.73 14.44
C ASP A 366 -5.98 10.72 15.47
N GLY A 367 -5.81 9.93 16.52
CA GLY A 367 -6.82 9.73 17.56
C GLY A 367 -8.12 9.15 17.01
N ASP A 368 -9.18 9.97 16.96
CA ASP A 368 -10.50 9.61 16.42
C ASP A 368 -10.68 10.00 14.94
N ARG A 369 -9.65 10.54 14.28
CA ARG A 369 -9.70 11.02 12.92
C ARG A 369 -9.02 10.07 11.95
N ALA A 370 -9.58 9.98 10.75
CA ALA A 370 -9.00 9.27 9.61
C ALA A 370 -8.96 10.18 8.40
N TYR A 371 -7.81 10.19 7.71
CA TYR A 371 -7.58 10.91 6.46
C TYR A 371 -7.34 9.90 5.36
N VAL A 372 -8.10 10.00 4.29
CA VAL A 372 -8.10 9.05 3.18
C VAL A 372 -7.86 9.80 1.89
N ILE A 373 -7.07 9.25 1.00
CA ILE A 373 -6.91 9.74 -0.36
C ILE A 373 -7.32 8.65 -1.35
N ASP A 374 -8.12 9.01 -2.36
CA ASP A 374 -8.40 8.13 -3.48
C ASP A 374 -7.44 8.37 -4.65
N GLU A 375 -7.43 7.46 -5.64
CA GLU A 375 -6.54 7.58 -6.81
C GLU A 375 -6.89 8.77 -7.72
N GLY A 376 -8.07 9.37 -7.58
CA GLY A 376 -8.47 10.64 -8.22
C GLY A 376 -7.90 11.88 -7.54
N GLY A 377 -7.20 11.72 -6.40
CA GLY A 377 -6.61 12.82 -5.65
C GLY A 377 -7.60 13.57 -4.76
N ARG A 378 -8.71 12.94 -4.41
CA ARG A 378 -9.63 13.47 -3.40
C ARG A 378 -9.15 13.06 -2.03
N VAL A 379 -8.92 14.02 -1.16
CA VAL A 379 -8.61 13.82 0.27
C VAL A 379 -9.86 14.09 1.09
N VAL A 380 -10.23 13.13 1.95
CA VAL A 380 -11.39 13.23 2.83
C VAL A 380 -10.99 12.95 4.27
N ALA A 381 -11.45 13.77 5.19
CA ALA A 381 -11.29 13.54 6.62
C ALA A 381 -12.61 13.06 7.24
N TYR A 382 -12.49 12.02 8.04
CA TYR A 382 -13.56 11.48 8.85
C TYR A 382 -13.23 11.56 10.33
N ARG A 383 -14.27 11.65 11.14
CA ARG A 383 -14.20 11.46 12.59
C ARG A 383 -15.01 10.24 12.97
N SER A 384 -14.42 9.34 13.72
CA SER A 384 -15.09 8.24 14.40
C SER A 384 -15.83 8.78 15.61
N GLY A 385 -17.17 8.68 15.61
CA GLY A 385 -18.01 9.08 16.76
C GLY A 385 -18.18 7.96 17.79
N ALA A 386 -18.94 8.26 18.84
CA ALA A 386 -19.40 7.23 19.76
C ALA A 386 -20.31 6.22 19.01
N PRO A 387 -20.46 4.96 19.52
CA PRO A 387 -21.40 4.01 18.94
C PRO A 387 -22.76 4.68 18.78
N ALA A 388 -23.40 4.46 17.62
CA ALA A 388 -24.76 4.96 17.41
C ALA A 388 -25.65 4.39 18.51
N GLY A 389 -26.21 5.24 19.33
CA GLY A 389 -27.05 4.83 20.46
C GLY A 389 -28.20 3.94 19.98
N ARG A 390 -28.46 2.87 20.74
CA ARG A 390 -29.61 2.00 20.52
C ARG A 390 -30.89 2.72 20.86
#